data_ecdca9dc243b281777f342305df2f2f0
#
_entry.id   ecdca9dc243b281777f342305df2f2f0
#
_cell.length_a   1.000
_cell.length_b   1.000
_cell.length_c   1.000
_cell.angle_alpha   90.00
_cell.angle_beta   90.00
_cell.angle_gamma   90.00
#
_symmetry.space_group_name_H-M   'P 1'
#
loop_
_entity.id
_entity.type
_entity.pdbx_description
1 polymer ?
#
loop_
_entity_poly.entity_id
_entity_poly.type
_entity_poly.pdbx_seq_one_letter_code
_entity_poly.pdbx_strand_id
1 'polypeptide(L)'
;VRFTNNQDVVLTALDKGQTVMVWASREPEGAAGLARSRGGAFIRIEDGFIRSPGLGAHFSPGFSLIFDDIGVYYDATRPSRLEKLLAETEFDAAVLARAGAIRERLIELAVSKYAVGRRGKKLDSPEGRECVLVVGQVEDDASIRLGGADVRTNLSLLREAREAHPYAWIAYKPHPDVTRAGRPGYISRKEALTSADAFWPDAPITAALDWADAIHTISSLA
;
A
#
# COMPACT_ATOMS: atom_id res chain seq x y z
N VAL A 1 6.71 -20.36 -20.17
CA VAL A 1 6.84 -18.98 -19.66
C VAL A 1 8.27 -18.54 -19.88
N ARG A 2 8.47 -17.35 -20.46
CA ARG A 2 9.79 -16.74 -20.65
C ARG A 2 9.86 -15.46 -19.82
N PHE A 3 10.88 -15.33 -18.98
CA PHE A 3 11.15 -14.12 -18.21
C PHE A 3 12.16 -13.23 -18.93
N THR A 4 11.94 -11.91 -18.90
CA THR A 4 12.85 -10.93 -19.49
C THR A 4 12.70 -9.56 -18.82
N ASN A 5 13.80 -8.82 -18.74
CA ASN A 5 13.81 -7.39 -18.38
C ASN A 5 13.95 -6.49 -19.63
N ASN A 6 13.97 -7.09 -20.82
CA ASN A 6 14.14 -6.35 -22.08
C ASN A 6 12.76 -5.96 -22.62
N GLN A 7 12.50 -4.67 -22.74
CA GLN A 7 11.24 -4.11 -23.23
C GLN A 7 10.98 -4.49 -24.70
N ASP A 8 12.00 -4.56 -25.55
CA ASP A 8 11.84 -4.92 -26.96
C ASP A 8 11.33 -6.36 -27.12
N VAL A 9 11.77 -7.27 -26.24
CA VAL A 9 11.27 -8.65 -26.20
C VAL A 9 9.80 -8.68 -25.79
N VAL A 10 9.39 -7.84 -24.85
CA VAL A 10 7.99 -7.70 -24.41
C VAL A 10 7.14 -7.17 -25.57
N LEU A 11 7.55 -6.08 -26.21
CA LEU A 11 6.85 -5.49 -27.35
C LEU A 11 6.75 -6.44 -28.53
N THR A 12 7.83 -7.18 -28.83
CA THR A 12 7.83 -8.21 -29.88
C THR A 12 6.84 -9.35 -29.58
N ALA A 13 6.71 -9.77 -28.33
CA ALA A 13 5.74 -10.77 -27.93
C ALA A 13 4.30 -10.28 -28.10
N LEU A 14 4.04 -9.05 -27.72
CA LEU A 14 2.73 -8.39 -27.90
C LEU A 14 2.39 -8.22 -29.39
N ASP A 15 3.35 -7.81 -30.21
CA ASP A 15 3.14 -7.67 -31.67
C ASP A 15 2.76 -8.99 -32.34
N LYS A 16 3.16 -10.12 -31.77
CA LYS A 16 2.76 -11.48 -32.19
C LYS A 16 1.45 -11.96 -31.56
N GLY A 17 0.71 -11.09 -30.86
CA GLY A 17 -0.55 -11.45 -30.21
C GLY A 17 -0.39 -12.39 -29.00
N GLN A 18 0.80 -12.44 -28.39
CA GLN A 18 1.05 -13.29 -27.23
C GLN A 18 0.55 -12.64 -25.95
N THR A 19 0.18 -13.46 -24.96
CA THR A 19 -0.11 -12.97 -23.60
C THR A 19 1.19 -12.55 -22.93
N VAL A 20 1.20 -11.33 -22.41
CA VAL A 20 2.34 -10.77 -21.66
C VAL A 20 1.89 -10.40 -20.25
N MET A 21 2.70 -10.78 -19.28
CA MET A 21 2.55 -10.36 -17.89
C MET A 21 3.70 -9.44 -17.52
N VAL A 22 3.41 -8.28 -16.95
CA VAL A 22 4.41 -7.30 -16.54
C VAL A 22 4.21 -6.88 -15.11
N TRP A 23 5.29 -6.58 -14.42
CA TRP A 23 5.22 -5.88 -13.15
C TRP A 23 4.64 -4.48 -13.40
N ALA A 24 3.59 -4.08 -12.69
CA ALA A 24 2.82 -2.87 -13.01
C ALA A 24 3.69 -1.60 -13.08
N SER A 25 4.66 -1.46 -12.16
CA SER A 25 5.61 -0.34 -12.15
C SER A 25 6.68 -0.40 -13.26
N ARG A 26 6.70 -1.46 -14.08
CA ARG A 26 7.64 -1.70 -15.19
C ARG A 26 6.93 -1.83 -16.54
N GLU A 27 5.67 -1.39 -16.63
CA GLU A 27 4.90 -1.40 -17.86
C GLU A 27 5.60 -0.55 -18.93
N PRO A 28 5.94 -1.11 -20.10
CA PRO A 28 6.45 -0.32 -21.21
C PRO A 28 5.36 0.59 -21.76
N GLU A 29 5.75 1.81 -22.14
CA GLU A 29 4.82 2.77 -22.75
C GLU A 29 4.16 2.18 -24.00
N GLY A 30 2.84 2.35 -24.10
CA GLY A 30 2.05 1.85 -25.22
C GLY A 30 1.77 0.34 -25.24
N ALA A 31 2.37 -0.45 -24.34
CA ALA A 31 2.28 -1.92 -24.35
C ALA A 31 0.84 -2.44 -24.26
N ALA A 32 0.00 -1.86 -23.40
CA ALA A 32 -1.40 -2.26 -23.27
C ALA A 32 -2.23 -1.95 -24.55
N GLY A 33 -1.92 -0.84 -25.23
CA GLY A 33 -2.51 -0.49 -26.53
C GLY A 33 -2.12 -1.47 -27.62
N LEU A 34 -0.84 -1.81 -27.68
CA LEU A 34 -0.31 -2.78 -28.66
C LEU A 34 -0.93 -4.16 -28.43
N ALA A 35 -1.01 -4.64 -27.19
CA ALA A 35 -1.68 -5.89 -26.87
C ALA A 35 -3.09 -5.95 -27.42
N ARG A 36 -3.90 -4.94 -27.13
CA ARG A 36 -5.31 -4.85 -27.62
C ARG A 36 -5.38 -4.86 -29.16
N SER A 37 -4.53 -4.10 -29.84
CA SER A 37 -4.55 -4.00 -31.31
C SER A 37 -4.15 -5.32 -32.00
N ARG A 38 -3.41 -6.18 -31.31
CA ARG A 38 -2.93 -7.48 -31.81
C ARG A 38 -3.71 -8.68 -31.31
N GLY A 39 -4.74 -8.47 -30.48
CA GLY A 39 -5.54 -9.54 -29.89
C GLY A 39 -4.82 -10.36 -28.81
N GLY A 40 -3.69 -9.85 -28.31
CA GLY A 40 -2.96 -10.44 -27.17
C GLY A 40 -3.52 -9.95 -25.83
N ALA A 41 -3.27 -10.71 -24.75
CA ALA A 41 -3.60 -10.32 -23.41
C ALA A 41 -2.40 -9.62 -22.73
N PHE A 42 -2.71 -8.53 -22.01
CA PHE A 42 -1.73 -7.79 -21.21
C PHE A 42 -2.19 -7.76 -19.76
N ILE A 43 -1.42 -8.35 -18.87
CA ILE A 43 -1.76 -8.54 -17.47
C ILE A 43 -0.69 -7.83 -16.62
N ARG A 44 -1.13 -6.95 -15.74
CA ARG A 44 -0.27 -6.32 -14.73
C ARG A 44 -0.20 -7.20 -13.51
N ILE A 45 1.00 -7.32 -12.96
CA ILE A 45 1.25 -8.06 -11.72
C ILE A 45 1.70 -7.07 -10.67
N GLU A 46 1.20 -7.24 -9.45
CA GLU A 46 1.63 -6.47 -8.29
C GLU A 46 1.63 -7.34 -7.04
N ASP A 47 2.33 -6.90 -6.00
CA ASP A 47 2.28 -7.54 -4.68
C ASP A 47 0.86 -7.63 -4.14
N GLY A 48 0.50 -8.77 -3.58
CA GLY A 48 -0.77 -8.94 -2.88
C GLY A 48 -0.85 -8.12 -1.59
N PHE A 49 -2.06 -7.92 -1.07
CA PHE A 49 -2.32 -7.14 0.15
C PHE A 49 -1.68 -7.77 1.39
N ILE A 50 -1.52 -9.09 1.43
CA ILE A 50 -0.71 -9.83 2.40
C ILE A 50 0.45 -10.44 1.64
N ARG A 51 1.63 -9.80 1.72
CA ARG A 51 2.76 -10.14 0.84
C ARG A 51 3.68 -11.20 1.41
N SER A 52 4.30 -10.92 2.54
CA SER A 52 5.38 -11.76 3.08
C SER A 52 5.74 -11.40 4.53
N PRO A 53 6.34 -12.32 5.30
CA PRO A 53 6.92 -12.01 6.61
C PRO A 53 8.26 -11.28 6.45
N GLY A 54 8.26 -10.09 5.83
CA GLY A 54 9.45 -9.27 5.60
C GLY A 54 9.28 -8.30 4.43
N LEU A 55 10.12 -7.27 4.39
CA LEU A 55 10.06 -6.23 3.37
C LEU A 55 10.63 -6.72 2.03
N GLY A 56 10.03 -6.29 0.92
CA GLY A 56 10.53 -6.54 -0.42
C GLY A 56 11.94 -5.97 -0.66
N ALA A 57 12.26 -4.84 -0.05
CA ALA A 57 13.59 -4.24 -0.07
C ALA A 57 14.69 -5.17 0.51
N HIS A 58 14.31 -6.14 1.34
CA HIS A 58 15.21 -7.17 1.88
C HIS A 58 15.15 -8.48 1.10
N PHE A 59 14.68 -8.48 -0.13
CA PHE A 59 14.52 -9.65 -1.00
C PHE A 59 13.64 -10.76 -0.41
N SER A 60 12.76 -10.45 0.53
CA SER A 60 11.78 -11.43 1.02
C SER A 60 10.84 -11.83 -0.12
N PRO A 61 10.71 -13.13 -0.44
CA PRO A 61 9.82 -13.56 -1.52
C PRO A 61 8.37 -13.22 -1.21
N GLY A 62 7.64 -12.75 -2.21
CA GLY A 62 6.20 -12.53 -2.12
C GLY A 62 5.44 -13.85 -2.20
N PHE A 63 4.48 -14.05 -1.30
CA PHE A 63 3.61 -15.25 -1.28
C PHE A 63 2.26 -15.03 -1.95
N SER A 64 1.89 -13.78 -2.23
CA SER A 64 0.67 -13.45 -2.95
C SER A 64 0.90 -12.37 -4.00
N LEU A 65 0.18 -12.50 -5.11
CA LEU A 65 0.22 -11.59 -6.24
C LEU A 65 -1.19 -11.19 -6.64
N ILE A 66 -1.33 -9.96 -7.11
CA ILE A 66 -2.52 -9.45 -7.78
C ILE A 66 -2.25 -9.49 -9.28
N PHE A 67 -3.24 -9.95 -10.04
CA PHE A 67 -3.26 -9.95 -11.49
C PHE A 67 -4.39 -9.05 -11.97
N ASP A 68 -4.06 -8.05 -12.78
CA ASP A 68 -5.02 -7.08 -13.29
C ASP A 68 -4.87 -6.90 -14.81
N ASP A 69 -5.91 -7.23 -15.53
CA ASP A 69 -5.97 -7.12 -17.01
C ASP A 69 -6.61 -5.79 -17.46
N ILE A 70 -7.09 -4.96 -16.53
CA ILE A 70 -7.70 -3.66 -16.78
C ILE A 70 -6.71 -2.55 -16.46
N GLY A 71 -6.24 -2.49 -15.22
CA GLY A 71 -5.35 -1.45 -14.71
C GLY A 71 -4.45 -1.95 -13.59
N VAL A 72 -4.35 -1.19 -12.52
CA VAL A 72 -3.77 -1.58 -11.24
C VAL A 72 -4.41 -0.76 -10.13
N TYR A 73 -4.70 -1.37 -9.00
CA TYR A 73 -5.55 -0.82 -7.93
C TYR A 73 -5.08 0.52 -7.35
N TYR A 74 -3.81 0.87 -7.48
CA TYR A 74 -3.26 2.13 -6.97
C TYR A 74 -3.19 3.26 -8.02
N ASP A 75 -3.56 3.00 -9.27
CA ASP A 75 -3.56 3.97 -10.37
C ASP A 75 -4.98 4.53 -10.57
N ALA A 76 -5.26 5.69 -9.97
CA ALA A 76 -6.56 6.35 -10.07
C ALA A 76 -6.81 7.02 -11.44
N THR A 77 -5.85 6.99 -12.36
CA THR A 77 -6.00 7.59 -13.70
C THR A 77 -6.80 6.72 -14.68
N ARG A 78 -7.05 5.48 -14.31
CA ARG A 78 -7.78 4.48 -15.11
C ARG A 78 -8.44 3.44 -14.22
N PRO A 79 -9.52 2.77 -14.69
CA PRO A 79 -10.16 1.70 -13.95
C PRO A 79 -9.20 0.53 -13.64
N SER A 80 -9.46 -0.17 -12.56
CA SER A 80 -8.76 -1.40 -12.19
C SER A 80 -9.72 -2.59 -12.05
N ARG A 81 -9.17 -3.81 -12.03
CA ARG A 81 -9.97 -5.02 -11.77
C ARG A 81 -10.58 -4.98 -10.36
N LEU A 82 -9.85 -4.44 -9.38
CA LEU A 82 -10.37 -4.30 -8.02
C LEU A 82 -11.58 -3.37 -7.96
N GLU A 83 -11.50 -2.17 -8.57
CA GLU A 83 -12.64 -1.24 -8.62
C GLU A 83 -13.86 -1.89 -9.27
N LYS A 84 -13.64 -2.57 -10.40
CA LYS A 84 -14.73 -3.28 -11.10
C LYS A 84 -15.36 -4.37 -10.23
N LEU A 85 -14.53 -5.17 -9.55
CA LEU A 85 -15.04 -6.20 -8.63
C LEU A 85 -15.86 -5.60 -7.48
N LEU A 86 -15.37 -4.51 -6.88
CA LEU A 86 -16.07 -3.85 -5.77
C LEU A 86 -17.37 -3.16 -6.20
N ALA A 87 -17.43 -2.63 -7.44
CA ALA A 87 -18.59 -1.91 -7.94
C ALA A 87 -19.69 -2.82 -8.52
N GLU A 88 -19.31 -3.95 -9.14
CA GLU A 88 -20.21 -4.75 -9.94
C GLU A 88 -20.53 -6.14 -9.35
N THR A 89 -19.76 -6.60 -8.34
CA THR A 89 -19.94 -7.96 -7.80
C THR A 89 -20.88 -7.95 -6.61
N GLU A 90 -21.93 -8.73 -6.69
CA GLU A 90 -22.74 -9.10 -5.54
C GLU A 90 -22.05 -10.25 -4.80
N PHE A 91 -21.62 -10.00 -3.57
CA PHE A 91 -20.99 -11.01 -2.74
C PHE A 91 -22.04 -11.79 -1.96
N ASP A 92 -22.09 -13.08 -2.15
CA ASP A 92 -23.01 -13.96 -1.40
C ASP A 92 -22.59 -14.09 0.09
N ALA A 93 -23.51 -14.64 0.88
CA ALA A 93 -23.27 -14.79 2.32
C ALA A 93 -22.06 -15.70 2.65
N ALA A 94 -21.75 -16.67 1.80
CA ALA A 94 -20.62 -17.57 2.02
C ALA A 94 -19.28 -16.85 1.80
N VAL A 95 -19.18 -16.01 0.76
CA VAL A 95 -18.02 -15.17 0.49
C VAL A 95 -17.80 -14.15 1.62
N LEU A 96 -18.88 -13.49 2.07
CA LEU A 96 -18.81 -12.52 3.18
C LEU A 96 -18.41 -13.19 4.49
N ALA A 97 -18.95 -14.37 4.82
CA ALA A 97 -18.56 -15.13 6.00
C ALA A 97 -17.08 -15.54 5.96
N ARG A 98 -16.60 -16.01 4.80
CA ARG A 98 -15.17 -16.33 4.59
C ARG A 98 -14.28 -15.11 4.75
N ALA A 99 -14.65 -13.96 4.19
CA ALA A 99 -13.91 -12.71 4.34
C ALA A 99 -13.84 -12.27 5.81
N GLY A 100 -14.95 -12.37 6.55
CA GLY A 100 -15.02 -12.11 7.98
C GLY A 100 -14.05 -13.00 8.77
N ALA A 101 -14.10 -14.32 8.55
CA ALA A 101 -13.21 -15.28 9.21
C ALA A 101 -11.72 -15.01 8.90
N ILE A 102 -11.39 -14.67 7.64
CA ILE A 102 -10.02 -14.29 7.27
C ILE A 102 -9.58 -13.03 8.02
N ARG A 103 -10.42 -11.99 8.06
CA ARG A 103 -10.12 -10.73 8.78
C ARG A 103 -9.85 -11.00 10.27
N GLU A 104 -10.72 -11.76 10.92
CA GLU A 104 -10.55 -12.14 12.33
C GLU A 104 -9.23 -12.89 12.57
N ARG A 105 -8.89 -13.81 11.68
CA ARG A 105 -7.65 -14.57 11.76
C ARG A 105 -6.41 -13.71 11.54
N LEU A 106 -6.45 -12.74 10.64
CA LEU A 106 -5.36 -11.79 10.43
C LEU A 106 -5.13 -10.91 11.68
N ILE A 107 -6.21 -10.46 12.32
CA ILE A 107 -6.15 -9.68 13.56
C ILE A 107 -5.58 -10.53 14.71
N GLU A 108 -6.12 -11.75 14.91
CA GLU A 108 -5.67 -12.67 15.95
C GLU A 108 -4.16 -12.97 15.85
N LEU A 109 -3.68 -13.20 14.63
CA LEU A 109 -2.28 -13.54 14.34
C LEU A 109 -1.38 -12.31 14.21
N ALA A 110 -1.92 -11.11 14.34
CA ALA A 110 -1.20 -9.86 14.10
C ALA A 110 -0.47 -9.86 12.75
N VAL A 111 -1.20 -10.21 11.67
CA VAL A 111 -0.66 -10.23 10.30
C VAL A 111 -0.85 -8.87 9.65
N SER A 112 0.20 -8.38 9.02
CA SER A 112 0.16 -7.21 8.14
C SER A 112 0.80 -7.54 6.78
N LYS A 113 0.83 -6.60 5.86
CA LYS A 113 1.41 -6.79 4.52
C LYS A 113 2.83 -7.40 4.56
N TYR A 114 3.63 -7.07 5.58
CA TYR A 114 5.04 -7.44 5.68
C TYR A 114 5.44 -8.10 7.00
N ALA A 115 4.50 -8.43 7.87
CA ALA A 115 4.83 -8.98 9.18
C ALA A 115 3.76 -9.95 9.70
N VAL A 116 4.21 -10.91 10.52
CA VAL A 116 3.36 -11.87 11.23
C VAL A 116 3.78 -11.91 12.70
N GLY A 117 2.79 -11.89 13.60
CA GLY A 117 3.00 -12.10 15.04
C GLY A 117 3.73 -10.97 15.77
N ARG A 118 3.97 -9.84 15.14
CA ARG A 118 4.62 -8.70 15.79
C ARG A 118 3.62 -7.92 16.63
N ARG A 119 3.49 -8.30 17.90
CA ARG A 119 2.81 -7.47 18.90
C ARG A 119 3.85 -6.58 19.59
N GLY A 120 3.49 -5.34 19.90
CA GLY A 120 4.36 -4.37 20.57
C GLY A 120 3.66 -3.71 21.74
N LYS A 121 4.44 -2.99 22.55
CA LYS A 121 3.87 -2.13 23.58
C LYS A 121 3.09 -1.00 22.92
N LYS A 122 1.87 -0.73 23.39
CA LYS A 122 1.11 0.45 23.00
C LYS A 122 1.83 1.71 23.48
N LEU A 123 1.64 2.80 22.75
CA LEU A 123 2.11 4.10 23.17
C LEU A 123 1.29 4.59 24.34
N ASP A 124 1.93 5.17 25.35
CA ASP A 124 1.22 5.84 26.42
C ASP A 124 0.60 7.15 25.86
N SER A 125 -0.67 7.36 26.09
CA SER A 125 -1.41 8.54 25.67
C SER A 125 -2.23 9.10 26.85
N PRO A 126 -2.53 10.39 26.86
CA PRO A 126 -3.37 10.97 27.90
C PRO A 126 -4.77 10.36 27.88
N GLU A 127 -5.31 10.09 29.06
CA GLU A 127 -6.65 9.55 29.21
C GLU A 127 -7.70 10.54 28.66
N GLY A 128 -8.71 10.00 27.98
CA GLY A 128 -9.83 10.76 27.43
C GLY A 128 -9.51 11.59 26.18
N ARG A 129 -8.33 11.46 25.58
CA ARG A 129 -8.02 12.09 24.29
C ARG A 129 -8.13 11.07 23.15
N GLU A 130 -8.68 11.52 22.01
CA GLU A 130 -8.66 10.77 20.77
C GLU A 130 -7.21 10.49 20.37
N CYS A 131 -6.90 9.24 20.01
CA CYS A 131 -5.59 8.79 19.57
C CYS A 131 -5.57 8.70 18.04
N VAL A 132 -4.81 9.56 17.39
CA VAL A 132 -4.71 9.60 15.93
C VAL A 132 -3.34 9.12 15.48
N LEU A 133 -3.33 8.11 14.62
CA LEU A 133 -2.11 7.58 14.00
C LEU A 133 -1.91 8.19 12.61
N VAL A 134 -0.78 8.82 12.38
CA VAL A 134 -0.35 9.25 11.05
C VAL A 134 0.74 8.31 10.56
N VAL A 135 0.45 7.58 9.46
CA VAL A 135 1.36 6.58 8.89
C VAL A 135 2.11 7.19 7.72
N GLY A 136 3.43 7.34 7.89
CA GLY A 136 4.31 7.79 6.82
C GLY A 136 4.46 6.74 5.72
N GLN A 137 4.70 7.21 4.52
CA GLN A 137 4.91 6.40 3.32
C GLN A 137 6.19 6.81 2.58
N VAL A 138 6.59 6.01 1.62
CA VAL A 138 7.66 6.35 0.67
C VAL A 138 7.11 7.31 -0.37
N GLU A 139 7.55 8.56 -0.38
CA GLU A 139 6.91 9.64 -1.17
C GLU A 139 7.04 9.48 -2.69
N ASP A 140 8.03 8.74 -3.17
CA ASP A 140 8.20 8.42 -4.59
C ASP A 140 7.50 7.09 -5.01
N ASP A 141 6.69 6.51 -4.14
CA ASP A 141 5.92 5.31 -4.46
C ASP A 141 4.89 5.58 -5.57
N ALA A 142 4.67 4.57 -6.42
CA ALA A 142 3.71 4.67 -7.52
C ALA A 142 2.29 4.94 -7.01
N SER A 143 1.91 4.41 -5.86
CA SER A 143 0.60 4.61 -5.26
C SER A 143 0.34 6.08 -4.88
N ILE A 144 1.36 6.81 -4.44
CA ILE A 144 1.25 8.25 -4.17
C ILE A 144 1.23 9.07 -5.48
N ARG A 145 2.11 8.72 -6.43
CA ARG A 145 2.19 9.45 -7.71
C ARG A 145 0.93 9.33 -8.55
N LEU A 146 0.29 8.15 -8.53
CA LEU A 146 -0.86 7.81 -9.38
C LEU A 146 -2.19 7.81 -8.63
N GLY A 147 -2.18 7.81 -7.29
CA GLY A 147 -3.37 7.71 -6.46
C GLY A 147 -4.28 8.95 -6.44
N GLY A 148 -3.87 10.06 -7.04
CA GLY A 148 -4.72 11.23 -7.26
C GLY A 148 -5.00 12.10 -6.02
N ALA A 149 -4.36 11.87 -4.87
CA ALA A 149 -4.52 12.70 -3.69
C ALA A 149 -3.78 14.04 -3.81
N ASP A 150 -4.35 15.10 -3.22
CA ASP A 150 -3.68 16.41 -3.12
C ASP A 150 -2.51 16.37 -2.14
N VAL A 151 -2.66 15.64 -1.04
CA VAL A 151 -1.62 15.39 -0.06
C VAL A 151 -0.65 14.33 -0.61
N ARG A 152 0.62 14.71 -0.81
CA ARG A 152 1.63 13.84 -1.43
C ARG A 152 2.91 13.68 -0.60
N THR A 153 3.02 14.38 0.52
CA THR A 153 4.18 14.29 1.40
C THR A 153 3.77 13.92 2.82
N ASN A 154 4.65 13.24 3.53
CA ASN A 154 4.41 12.86 4.91
C ASN A 154 4.24 14.08 5.83
N LEU A 155 4.96 15.16 5.56
CA LEU A 155 4.85 16.38 6.35
C LEU A 155 3.51 17.10 6.11
N SER A 156 3.02 17.16 4.87
CA SER A 156 1.69 17.71 4.61
C SER A 156 0.57 16.85 5.21
N LEU A 157 0.67 15.52 5.10
CA LEU A 157 -0.27 14.60 5.76
C LEU A 157 -0.34 14.85 7.27
N LEU A 158 0.81 15.04 7.91
CA LEU A 158 0.87 15.27 9.35
C LEU A 158 0.26 16.61 9.75
N ARG A 159 0.41 17.65 8.94
CA ARG A 159 -0.23 18.97 9.14
C ARG A 159 -1.74 18.87 8.96
N GLU A 160 -2.20 18.26 7.88
CA GLU A 160 -3.65 18.03 7.64
C GLU A 160 -4.29 17.23 8.77
N ALA A 161 -3.61 16.19 9.26
CA ALA A 161 -4.09 15.42 10.41
C ALA A 161 -4.23 16.30 11.67
N ARG A 162 -3.26 17.18 11.93
CA ARG A 162 -3.36 18.12 13.08
C ARG A 162 -4.47 19.14 12.90
N GLU A 163 -4.69 19.64 11.68
CA GLU A 163 -5.79 20.56 11.39
C GLU A 163 -7.15 19.88 11.56
N ALA A 164 -7.27 18.64 11.08
CA ALA A 164 -8.51 17.86 11.23
C ALA A 164 -8.80 17.45 12.69
N HIS A 165 -7.76 17.22 13.48
CA HIS A 165 -7.85 16.77 14.88
C HIS A 165 -7.06 17.67 15.83
N PRO A 166 -7.50 18.94 16.06
CA PRO A 166 -6.71 19.93 16.78
C PRO A 166 -6.44 19.56 18.24
N TYR A 167 -7.30 18.74 18.86
CA TYR A 167 -7.22 18.34 20.27
C TYR A 167 -6.80 16.88 20.47
N ALA A 168 -6.62 16.11 19.39
CA ALA A 168 -6.23 14.72 19.48
C ALA A 168 -4.77 14.54 19.93
N TRP A 169 -4.45 13.36 20.45
CA TRP A 169 -3.09 12.90 20.66
C TRP A 169 -2.59 12.23 19.37
N ILE A 170 -1.73 12.91 18.64
CA ILE A 170 -1.25 12.44 17.33
C ILE A 170 0.10 11.75 17.47
N ALA A 171 0.19 10.51 17.00
CA ALA A 171 1.45 9.78 16.85
C ALA A 171 1.84 9.65 15.37
N TYR A 172 3.04 10.07 15.05
CA TYR A 172 3.63 9.86 13.72
C TYR A 172 4.50 8.61 13.67
N LYS A 173 4.16 7.68 12.79
CA LYS A 173 4.90 6.47 12.52
C LYS A 173 5.52 6.52 11.11
N PRO A 174 6.84 6.78 10.98
CA PRO A 174 7.50 6.79 9.68
C PRO A 174 7.52 5.40 9.02
N HIS A 175 7.62 5.37 7.69
CA HIS A 175 7.78 4.12 6.96
C HIS A 175 9.17 3.51 7.21
N PRO A 176 9.28 2.19 7.41
CA PRO A 176 10.56 1.55 7.70
C PRO A 176 11.59 1.69 6.58
N ASP A 177 11.18 1.70 5.31
CA ASP A 177 12.10 1.89 4.18
C ASP A 177 12.64 3.33 4.10
N VAL A 178 11.89 4.31 4.59
CA VAL A 178 12.35 5.70 4.70
C VAL A 178 13.42 5.82 5.79
N THR A 179 13.19 5.19 6.95
CA THR A 179 14.12 5.29 8.09
C THR A 179 15.35 4.40 7.97
N ARG A 180 15.24 3.24 7.30
CA ARG A 180 16.30 2.22 7.25
C ARG A 180 16.98 2.11 5.89
N ALA A 181 16.25 2.36 4.80
CA ALA A 181 16.76 2.23 3.44
C ALA A 181 16.98 3.57 2.72
N GLY A 182 16.74 4.72 3.40
CA GLY A 182 16.97 6.05 2.86
C GLY A 182 16.06 6.43 1.69
N ARG A 183 14.86 5.81 1.59
CA ARG A 183 13.87 6.19 0.59
C ARG A 183 13.30 7.59 0.88
N PRO A 184 12.81 8.32 -0.14
CA PRO A 184 12.18 9.64 0.02
C PRO A 184 11.01 9.66 1.00
N GLY A 185 10.86 10.79 1.73
CA GLY A 185 9.78 10.97 2.70
C GLY A 185 10.25 11.06 4.15
N TYR A 186 11.57 11.26 4.36
CA TYR A 186 12.10 11.43 5.71
C TYR A 186 11.63 12.74 6.33
N ILE A 187 11.10 12.65 7.55
CA ILE A 187 10.82 13.76 8.45
C ILE A 187 11.64 13.53 9.71
N SER A 188 12.39 14.53 10.14
CA SER A 188 13.12 14.45 11.40
C SER A 188 12.14 14.39 12.59
N ARG A 189 12.57 13.78 13.71
CA ARG A 189 11.77 13.80 14.94
C ARG A 189 11.36 15.22 15.33
N LYS A 190 12.25 16.20 15.19
CA LYS A 190 11.99 17.60 15.52
C LYS A 190 10.87 18.18 14.65
N GLU A 191 10.90 17.94 13.35
CA GLU A 191 9.85 18.38 12.42
C GLU A 191 8.52 17.67 12.68
N ALA A 192 8.53 16.36 12.88
CA ALA A 192 7.33 15.61 13.18
C ALA A 192 6.62 16.15 14.43
N LEU A 193 7.37 16.45 15.49
CA LEU A 193 6.83 16.96 16.75
C LEU A 193 6.34 18.41 16.67
N THR A 194 6.41 19.09 15.55
CA THR A 194 5.72 20.36 15.34
C THR A 194 4.19 20.18 15.12
N SER A 195 3.76 19.01 14.68
CA SER A 195 2.36 18.70 14.41
C SER A 195 1.88 17.40 15.08
N ALA A 196 2.79 16.55 15.56
CA ALA A 196 2.49 15.35 16.35
C ALA A 196 2.91 15.52 17.82
N ASP A 197 2.27 14.74 18.69
CA ASP A 197 2.62 14.65 20.11
C ASP A 197 3.66 13.54 20.36
N ALA A 198 3.71 12.54 19.47
CA ALA A 198 4.65 11.42 19.58
C ALA A 198 5.27 11.06 18.23
N PHE A 199 6.54 10.62 18.29
CA PHE A 199 7.28 10.05 17.15
C PHE A 199 7.59 8.59 17.46
N TRP A 200 7.01 7.65 16.67
CA TRP A 200 6.99 6.22 16.98
C TRP A 200 7.59 5.34 15.85
N PRO A 201 8.89 5.41 15.57
CA PRO A 201 9.50 4.77 14.41
C PRO A 201 9.54 3.24 14.49
N ASP A 202 9.69 2.68 15.68
CA ASP A 202 9.89 1.24 15.88
C ASP A 202 8.59 0.49 16.21
N ALA A 203 7.45 1.18 16.19
CA ALA A 203 6.15 0.54 16.42
C ALA A 203 5.89 -0.57 15.38
N PRO A 204 5.55 -1.79 15.78
CA PRO A 204 4.86 -2.70 14.88
C PRO A 204 3.55 -2.06 14.40
N ILE A 205 3.25 -2.18 13.11
CA ILE A 205 2.03 -1.54 12.58
C ILE A 205 0.78 -2.04 13.28
N THR A 206 0.71 -3.32 13.62
CA THR A 206 -0.42 -3.91 14.37
C THR A 206 -0.61 -3.28 15.76
N ALA A 207 0.48 -2.99 16.49
CA ALA A 207 0.38 -2.31 17.79
C ALA A 207 -0.05 -0.84 17.63
N ALA A 208 0.35 -0.19 16.54
CA ALA A 208 -0.05 1.17 16.24
C ALA A 208 -1.53 1.25 15.84
N LEU A 209 -2.02 0.27 15.07
CA LEU A 209 -3.44 0.15 14.71
C LEU A 209 -4.32 -0.14 15.95
N ASP A 210 -3.88 -1.06 16.83
CA ASP A 210 -4.59 -1.37 18.08
C ASP A 210 -4.63 -0.19 19.08
N TRP A 211 -3.75 0.78 18.91
CA TRP A 211 -3.66 1.97 19.75
C TRP A 211 -4.56 3.10 19.25
N ALA A 212 -4.78 3.21 17.94
CA ALA A 212 -5.40 4.36 17.30
C ALA A 212 -6.93 4.28 17.26
N ASP A 213 -7.60 5.40 17.52
CA ASP A 213 -9.03 5.61 17.25
C ASP A 213 -9.27 6.04 15.80
N ALA A 214 -8.30 6.79 15.22
CA ALA A 214 -8.34 7.22 13.82
C ALA A 214 -6.96 7.10 13.17
N ILE A 215 -6.95 6.93 11.84
CA ILE A 215 -5.73 6.74 11.06
C ILE A 215 -5.73 7.67 9.85
N HIS A 216 -4.62 8.39 9.67
CA HIS A 216 -4.34 9.15 8.46
C HIS A 216 -3.21 8.52 7.65
N THR A 217 -3.45 8.35 6.37
CA THR A 217 -2.48 7.81 5.39
C THR A 217 -2.73 8.45 4.03
N ILE A 218 -1.72 8.54 3.16
CA ILE A 218 -1.90 9.08 1.81
C ILE A 218 -2.60 8.02 0.92
N SER A 219 -2.01 6.82 0.85
CA SER A 219 -2.50 5.73 0.00
C SER A 219 -2.10 4.34 0.51
N SER A 220 -1.68 4.23 1.79
CA SER A 220 -1.23 2.96 2.35
C SER A 220 -2.37 1.97 2.51
N LEU A 221 -2.09 0.72 2.18
CA LEU A 221 -2.93 -0.45 2.42
C LEU A 221 -2.45 -1.25 3.65
N ALA A 222 -1.55 -0.68 4.45
CA ALA A 222 -1.01 -1.33 5.65
C ALA A 222 -1.98 -1.27 6.81
#